data_b218b830d7ebe85f588fede1c85decab
#
_entry.id   b218b830d7ebe85f588fede1c85decab
#
_cell.length_a   1.000
_cell.length_b   1.000
_cell.length_c   1.000
_cell.angle_alpha   90.00
_cell.angle_beta   90.00
_cell.angle_gamma   90.00
#
_symmetry.space_group_name_H-M   'P 1'
#
loop_
_entity.id
_entity.type
_entity.pdbx_description
1 polymer ?
#
loop_
_entity_poly.entity_id
_entity_poly.type
_entity_poly.pdbx_seq_one_letter_code
_entity_poly.pdbx_strand_id
1 'polypeptide(L)'
;AGLDIAETVRFRSMVFAGERNHLAAVKAVDQAYPLRGEMELSATPMAEQIIKLARGPQSGEAWVEARLLNLLDIQLGDTVEVGYAQLKVTHLIVNEPDRGTGFSGTGARLMMSTEDLAASQLIRPGGRYSYRLLMRGDAPSIQAYTDWFEQEKETADAESAPHYRLLTPENAEEQLSEALQRGRAFLLLSGTIGVLLAGLAMALASQRYASRLTDQVALMKACLLYTSDAADED
;
A
#
# COMPACT_ATOMS: atom_id res chain seq x y z
N ALA A 1 -22.75 1.07 -24.95
CA ALA A 1 -21.63 0.62 -24.46
C ALA A 1 -21.73 -0.16 -23.15
N GLY A 2 -22.19 -0.88 -22.51
CA GLY A 2 -22.24 -1.87 -21.42
C GLY A 2 -21.22 -1.71 -20.27
N LEU A 3 -20.66 -0.50 -20.10
CA LEU A 3 -19.75 -0.24 -18.99
C LEU A 3 -20.42 0.68 -17.95
N ASP A 4 -20.43 0.24 -16.69
CA ASP A 4 -20.72 1.08 -15.56
C ASP A 4 -19.45 1.86 -15.20
N ILE A 5 -19.60 3.15 -14.91
CA ILE A 5 -18.49 4.06 -14.67
C ILE A 5 -18.71 4.75 -13.32
N ALA A 6 -17.63 4.88 -12.53
CA ALA A 6 -17.61 5.71 -11.34
C ALA A 6 -16.34 6.56 -11.29
N GLU A 7 -16.51 7.79 -10.87
CA GLU A 7 -15.44 8.77 -10.79
C GLU A 7 -14.95 8.94 -9.35
N THR A 8 -13.64 8.97 -9.17
CA THR A 8 -13.04 9.23 -7.87
C THR A 8 -11.87 10.19 -7.97
N VAL A 9 -11.80 11.14 -7.05
CA VAL A 9 -10.68 12.09 -6.95
C VAL A 9 -10.10 11.99 -5.54
N ARG A 10 -8.79 11.76 -5.44
CA ARG A 10 -8.09 11.63 -4.15
C ARG A 10 -7.06 12.75 -4.02
N PHE A 11 -7.07 13.40 -2.88
CA PHE A 11 -6.12 14.47 -2.55
C PHE A 11 -5.94 14.57 -1.03
N ARG A 12 -4.97 15.36 -0.59
CA ARG A 12 -4.82 15.71 0.82
C ARG A 12 -5.24 17.15 1.00
N SER A 13 -6.02 17.42 2.05
CA SER A 13 -6.43 18.77 2.42
C SER A 13 -6.51 18.92 3.93
N MET A 14 -6.33 20.13 4.38
CA MET A 14 -6.74 20.52 5.73
C MET A 14 -8.26 20.49 5.80
N VAL A 15 -8.76 19.86 6.83
CA VAL A 15 -10.17 19.83 7.21
C VAL A 15 -10.31 20.68 8.47
N PHE A 16 -11.22 21.60 8.47
CA PHE A 16 -11.44 22.51 9.59
C PHE A 16 -12.79 22.22 10.25
N ALA A 17 -12.82 22.38 11.57
CA ALA A 17 -14.02 22.31 12.39
C ALA A 17 -13.90 23.37 13.49
N GLY A 18 -14.51 24.54 13.29
CA GLY A 18 -14.29 25.71 14.13
C GLY A 18 -12.82 26.13 14.15
N GLU A 19 -12.22 26.16 15.34
CA GLU A 19 -10.80 26.51 15.51
C GLU A 19 -9.84 25.33 15.29
N ARG A 20 -10.33 24.11 15.23
CA ARG A 20 -9.50 22.90 15.04
C ARG A 20 -9.33 22.57 13.57
N ASN A 21 -8.19 22.02 13.25
CA ASN A 21 -7.90 21.56 11.90
C ASN A 21 -7.02 20.31 11.91
N HIS A 22 -7.15 19.50 10.87
CA HIS A 22 -6.31 18.31 10.69
C HIS A 22 -6.11 18.02 9.21
N LEU A 23 -4.91 17.56 8.86
CA LEU A 23 -4.61 17.11 7.50
C LEU A 23 -5.25 15.74 7.26
N ALA A 24 -6.25 15.69 6.40
CA ALA A 24 -6.97 14.47 6.05
C ALA A 24 -6.68 13.99 4.63
N ALA A 25 -6.83 12.70 4.42
CA ALA A 25 -6.89 12.09 3.10
C ALA A 25 -8.35 12.18 2.60
N VAL A 26 -8.60 13.10 1.68
CA VAL A 26 -9.93 13.33 1.10
C VAL A 26 -10.10 12.48 -0.14
N LYS A 27 -11.24 11.79 -0.22
CA LYS A 27 -11.69 11.06 -1.41
C LYS A 27 -13.06 11.58 -1.81
N ALA A 28 -13.12 12.25 -2.94
CA ALA A 28 -14.38 12.61 -3.56
C ALA A 28 -14.82 11.49 -4.49
N VAL A 29 -16.10 11.11 -4.43
CA VAL A 29 -16.69 10.03 -5.22
C VAL A 29 -18.04 10.46 -5.77
N ASP A 30 -18.41 9.91 -6.92
CA ASP A 30 -19.74 10.08 -7.47
C ASP A 30 -20.76 9.11 -6.84
N GLN A 31 -22.03 9.25 -7.25
CA GLN A 31 -23.12 8.43 -6.73
C GLN A 31 -23.07 6.97 -7.19
N ALA A 32 -22.33 6.65 -8.27
CA ALA A 32 -22.16 5.28 -8.78
C ALA A 32 -21.10 4.49 -7.98
N TYR A 33 -20.31 5.15 -7.16
CA TYR A 33 -19.32 4.52 -6.30
C TYR A 33 -19.97 3.86 -5.06
N PRO A 34 -19.55 2.64 -4.66
CA PRO A 34 -18.54 1.78 -5.29
C PRO A 34 -19.15 0.90 -6.40
N LEU A 35 -18.40 0.65 -7.47
CA LEU A 35 -18.85 -0.23 -8.55
C LEU A 35 -18.91 -1.71 -8.14
N ARG A 36 -18.12 -2.11 -7.12
CA ARG A 36 -18.12 -3.44 -6.53
C ARG A 36 -18.12 -3.37 -5.01
N GLY A 37 -18.87 -4.26 -4.38
CA GLY A 37 -19.01 -4.29 -2.93
C GLY A 37 -19.96 -3.20 -2.44
N GLU A 38 -19.95 -2.97 -1.14
CA GLU A 38 -20.78 -2.00 -0.45
C GLU A 38 -19.91 -1.23 0.54
N MET A 39 -20.21 0.04 0.75
CA MET A 39 -19.63 0.81 1.84
C MET A 39 -20.25 0.34 3.16
N GLU A 40 -19.41 0.00 4.13
CA GLU A 40 -19.87 -0.27 5.49
C GLU A 40 -19.71 0.99 6.32
N LEU A 41 -20.82 1.53 6.75
CA LEU A 41 -20.91 2.79 7.45
C LEU A 41 -21.57 2.59 8.82
N SER A 42 -21.37 3.52 9.74
CA SER A 42 -22.10 3.57 11.01
C SER A 42 -22.64 4.96 11.27
N ALA A 43 -23.83 5.01 11.84
CA ALA A 43 -24.44 6.23 12.34
C ALA A 43 -24.12 6.47 13.84
N THR A 44 -23.34 5.60 14.46
CA THR A 44 -22.96 5.68 15.88
C THR A 44 -21.44 5.63 16.04
N PRO A 45 -20.85 6.36 17.00
CA PRO A 45 -19.40 6.40 17.20
C PRO A 45 -18.75 5.04 17.50
N MET A 46 -19.49 4.11 18.09
CA MET A 46 -19.01 2.76 18.46
C MET A 46 -19.22 1.71 17.37
N ALA A 47 -19.71 2.10 16.19
CA ALA A 47 -20.01 1.20 15.08
C ALA A 47 -20.93 0.01 15.44
N GLU A 48 -21.84 0.21 16.41
CA GLU A 48 -22.76 -0.83 16.87
C GLU A 48 -23.77 -1.27 15.81
N GLN A 49 -24.10 -0.37 14.88
CA GLN A 49 -24.97 -0.64 13.76
C GLN A 49 -24.25 -0.35 12.46
N ILE A 50 -23.98 -1.39 11.69
CA ILE A 50 -23.37 -1.28 10.36
C ILE A 50 -24.48 -1.12 9.33
N ILE A 51 -24.41 -0.03 8.58
CA ILE A 51 -25.27 0.27 7.44
C ILE A 51 -24.45 -0.01 6.17
N LYS A 52 -25.02 -0.77 5.24
CA LYS A 52 -24.39 -1.08 3.97
C LYS A 52 -25.02 -0.23 2.88
N LEU A 53 -24.23 0.54 2.18
CA LEU A 53 -24.68 1.40 1.07
C LEU A 53 -23.84 1.13 -0.18
N ALA A 54 -24.52 0.95 -1.30
CA ALA A 54 -23.92 0.82 -2.63
C ALA A 54 -23.93 2.17 -3.37
N ARG A 55 -23.65 3.25 -2.67
CA ARG A 55 -23.57 4.62 -3.22
C ARG A 55 -22.53 5.43 -2.47
N GLY A 56 -22.10 6.54 -3.07
CA GLY A 56 -21.29 7.58 -2.41
C GLY A 56 -22.11 8.52 -1.50
N PRO A 57 -21.46 9.44 -0.79
CA PRO A 57 -22.11 10.51 -0.05
C PRO A 57 -22.86 11.45 -1.02
N GLN A 58 -23.96 12.04 -0.55
CA GLN A 58 -24.67 13.05 -1.31
C GLN A 58 -23.93 14.38 -1.22
N SER A 59 -24.28 15.33 -2.11
CA SER A 59 -23.75 16.69 -2.02
C SER A 59 -24.09 17.32 -0.66
N GLY A 60 -23.09 17.95 -0.03
CA GLY A 60 -23.18 18.51 1.31
C GLY A 60 -22.98 17.50 2.44
N GLU A 61 -22.76 16.21 2.15
CA GLU A 61 -22.44 15.17 3.13
C GLU A 61 -20.94 14.85 3.18
N ALA A 62 -20.44 14.59 4.38
CA ALA A 62 -19.14 14.00 4.60
C ALA A 62 -19.26 12.69 5.38
N TRP A 63 -18.59 11.64 4.93
CA TRP A 63 -18.36 10.42 5.69
C TRP A 63 -16.92 10.41 6.17
N VAL A 64 -16.68 10.11 7.43
CA VAL A 64 -15.35 10.25 8.03
C VAL A 64 -14.93 8.98 8.79
N GLU A 65 -13.64 8.74 8.92
CA GLU A 65 -13.13 7.75 9.87
C GLU A 65 -13.32 8.25 11.31
N ALA A 66 -13.61 7.33 12.24
CA ALA A 66 -13.76 7.66 13.67
C ALA A 66 -12.55 8.43 14.24
N ARG A 67 -11.35 8.15 13.71
CA ARG A 67 -10.14 8.88 14.08
C ARG A 67 -10.23 10.38 13.78
N LEU A 68 -10.89 10.79 12.67
CA LEU A 68 -11.01 12.19 12.31
C LEU A 68 -11.93 12.95 13.28
N LEU A 69 -13.01 12.31 13.78
CA LEU A 69 -13.85 12.89 14.80
C LEU A 69 -13.05 13.26 16.05
N ASN A 70 -12.23 12.33 16.54
CA ASN A 70 -11.42 12.55 17.73
C ASN A 70 -10.36 13.64 17.53
N LEU A 71 -9.76 13.73 16.34
CA LEU A 71 -8.72 14.72 16.03
C LEU A 71 -9.29 16.15 15.92
N LEU A 72 -10.52 16.27 15.41
CA LEU A 72 -11.21 17.54 15.25
C LEU A 72 -12.12 17.87 16.46
N ASP A 73 -12.34 16.91 17.39
CA ASP A 73 -13.23 17.00 18.53
C ASP A 73 -14.67 17.37 18.11
N ILE A 74 -15.19 16.63 17.14
CA ILE A 74 -16.53 16.80 16.57
C ILE A 74 -17.33 15.51 16.73
N GLN A 75 -18.64 15.64 16.52
CA GLN A 75 -19.60 14.56 16.54
C GLN A 75 -20.31 14.38 15.18
N LEU A 76 -21.00 13.26 15.03
CA LEU A 76 -21.91 13.07 13.90
C LEU A 76 -22.99 14.13 13.92
N GLY A 77 -23.23 14.75 12.79
CA GLY A 77 -24.15 15.89 12.64
C GLY A 77 -23.46 17.26 12.58
N ASP A 78 -22.21 17.36 13.04
CA ASP A 78 -21.44 18.59 12.95
C ASP A 78 -21.01 18.90 11.50
N THR A 79 -20.64 20.13 11.27
CA THR A 79 -20.18 20.60 9.96
C THR A 79 -18.65 20.72 9.95
N VAL A 80 -18.04 20.26 8.88
CA VAL A 80 -16.60 20.42 8.59
C VAL A 80 -16.41 21.20 7.31
N GLU A 81 -15.29 21.91 7.23
CA GLU A 81 -14.90 22.65 6.03
C GLU A 81 -13.75 21.95 5.32
N VAL A 82 -13.92 21.73 4.02
CA VAL A 82 -12.92 21.16 3.11
C VAL A 82 -12.68 22.17 2.00
N GLY A 83 -11.60 22.95 2.11
CA GLY A 83 -11.45 24.17 1.32
C GLY A 83 -12.54 25.17 1.67
N TYR A 84 -13.37 25.55 0.70
CA TYR A 84 -14.53 26.42 0.91
C TYR A 84 -15.86 25.66 1.01
N ALA A 85 -15.85 24.34 0.82
CA ALA A 85 -17.05 23.54 0.94
C ALA A 85 -17.36 23.24 2.40
N GLN A 86 -18.61 23.49 2.81
CA GLN A 86 -19.12 23.11 4.14
C GLN A 86 -19.92 21.82 4.01
N LEU A 87 -19.50 20.78 4.75
CA LEU A 87 -20.03 19.45 4.65
C LEU A 87 -20.51 18.95 6.01
N LYS A 88 -21.69 18.38 6.07
CA LYS A 88 -22.24 17.78 7.28
C LYS A 88 -21.71 16.35 7.45
N VAL A 89 -21.15 16.05 8.59
CA VAL A 89 -20.67 14.70 8.93
C VAL A 89 -21.85 13.80 9.26
N THR A 90 -22.21 12.90 8.34
CA THR A 90 -23.42 12.06 8.48
C THR A 90 -23.13 10.64 8.94
N HIS A 91 -21.99 10.05 8.53
CA HIS A 91 -21.67 8.65 8.82
C HIS A 91 -20.18 8.46 9.10
N LEU A 92 -19.89 7.40 9.84
CA LEU A 92 -18.53 6.88 10.01
C LEU A 92 -18.24 5.83 8.96
N ILE A 93 -17.06 5.89 8.37
CA ILE A 93 -16.55 4.84 7.48
C ILE A 93 -15.98 3.73 8.35
N VAL A 94 -16.60 2.55 8.28
CA VAL A 94 -16.14 1.32 8.94
C VAL A 94 -15.27 0.53 7.96
N ASN A 95 -15.79 0.29 6.74
CA ASN A 95 -15.06 -0.41 5.71
C ASN A 95 -15.35 0.17 4.34
N GLU A 96 -14.30 0.24 3.51
CA GLU A 96 -14.34 0.72 2.13
C GLU A 96 -13.83 -0.40 1.22
N PRO A 97 -14.62 -0.87 0.21
CA PRO A 97 -14.23 -1.97 -0.67
C PRO A 97 -12.93 -1.70 -1.45
N ASP A 98 -12.73 -0.45 -1.85
CA ASP A 98 -11.58 0.02 -2.63
C ASP A 98 -10.54 0.71 -1.72
N ARG A 99 -10.29 0.13 -0.58
CA ARG A 99 -9.25 0.60 0.34
C ARG A 99 -7.87 0.28 -0.23
N GLY A 100 -7.30 1.19 -1.00
CA GLY A 100 -5.95 1.01 -1.54
C GLY A 100 -4.91 0.71 -0.44
N THR A 101 -4.12 -0.33 -0.66
CA THR A 101 -2.99 -0.72 0.18
C THR A 101 -1.78 0.15 -0.13
N GLY A 102 -1.76 1.40 0.28
CA GLY A 102 -0.62 2.28 0.00
C GLY A 102 -0.37 3.27 1.13
N PHE A 103 0.78 3.93 1.07
CA PHE A 103 1.18 5.00 1.98
C PHE A 103 0.16 6.15 2.05
N SER A 104 -0.73 6.24 1.05
CA SER A 104 -1.88 7.15 1.00
C SER A 104 -2.98 6.79 2.02
N GLY A 105 -2.92 5.61 2.63
CA GLY A 105 -3.90 5.14 3.61
C GLY A 105 -3.61 5.48 5.06
N THR A 106 -2.53 6.18 5.37
CA THR A 106 -2.09 6.42 6.76
C THR A 106 -2.67 7.66 7.43
N GLY A 107 -3.37 8.54 6.70
CA GLY A 107 -4.06 9.72 7.24
C GLY A 107 -5.49 9.42 7.70
N ALA A 108 -6.04 10.29 8.57
CA ALA A 108 -7.46 10.30 8.85
C ALA A 108 -8.24 10.59 7.54
N ARG A 109 -9.36 9.90 7.32
CA ARG A 109 -10.07 9.94 6.04
C ARG A 109 -11.35 10.72 6.11
N LEU A 110 -11.64 11.38 5.00
CA LEU A 110 -12.91 12.02 4.71
C LEU A 110 -13.33 11.65 3.29
N MET A 111 -14.58 11.24 3.13
CA MET A 111 -15.21 11.00 1.83
C MET A 111 -16.30 12.03 1.62
N MET A 112 -16.35 12.61 0.44
CA MET A 112 -17.33 13.63 0.02
C MET A 112 -17.85 13.35 -1.39
N SER A 113 -18.87 14.05 -1.83
CA SER A 113 -19.34 13.98 -3.21
C SER A 113 -18.40 14.69 -4.18
N THR A 114 -18.27 14.18 -5.42
CA THR A 114 -17.59 14.91 -6.51
C THR A 114 -18.30 16.22 -6.87
N GLU A 115 -19.59 16.33 -6.62
CA GLU A 115 -20.38 17.55 -6.84
C GLU A 115 -19.86 18.73 -5.98
N ASP A 116 -19.33 18.44 -4.78
CA ASP A 116 -18.82 19.45 -3.86
C ASP A 116 -17.38 19.89 -4.17
N LEU A 117 -16.68 19.23 -5.12
CA LEU A 117 -15.31 19.58 -5.49
C LEU A 117 -15.19 21.00 -6.02
N ALA A 118 -16.14 21.44 -6.85
CA ALA A 118 -16.14 22.79 -7.40
C ALA A 118 -16.27 23.83 -6.29
N ALA A 119 -17.16 23.59 -5.31
CA ALA A 119 -17.36 24.46 -4.15
C ALA A 119 -16.11 24.50 -3.25
N SER A 120 -15.37 23.41 -3.12
CA SER A 120 -14.17 23.35 -2.31
C SER A 120 -13.02 24.20 -2.83
N GLN A 121 -12.96 24.48 -4.14
CA GLN A 121 -11.88 25.18 -4.85
C GLN A 121 -10.48 24.60 -4.63
N LEU A 122 -10.38 23.33 -4.25
CA LEU A 122 -9.11 22.66 -3.95
C LEU A 122 -8.45 22.06 -5.19
N ILE A 123 -9.24 21.73 -6.22
CA ILE A 123 -8.72 21.18 -7.46
C ILE A 123 -8.29 22.33 -8.37
N ARG A 124 -6.98 22.55 -8.45
CA ARG A 124 -6.38 23.62 -9.27
C ARG A 124 -5.29 23.05 -10.15
N PRO A 125 -5.03 23.63 -11.34
CA PRO A 125 -3.89 23.25 -12.17
C PRO A 125 -2.58 23.24 -11.35
N GLY A 126 -1.78 22.17 -11.45
CA GLY A 126 -0.56 22.00 -10.69
C GLY A 126 -0.74 21.46 -9.25
N GLY A 127 -1.97 21.25 -8.80
CA GLY A 127 -2.25 20.61 -7.52
C GLY A 127 -1.90 19.12 -7.52
N ARG A 128 -1.64 18.56 -6.33
CA ARG A 128 -1.41 17.11 -6.15
C ARG A 128 -2.72 16.40 -5.88
N TYR A 129 -3.35 15.93 -6.91
CA TYR A 129 -4.54 15.08 -6.81
C TYR A 129 -4.42 13.89 -7.78
N SER A 130 -5.12 12.82 -7.48
CA SER A 130 -5.21 11.64 -8.32
C SER A 130 -6.65 11.45 -8.75
N TYR A 131 -6.87 11.57 -10.04
CA TYR A 131 -8.15 11.33 -10.70
C TYR A 131 -8.21 9.87 -11.14
N ARG A 132 -9.29 9.18 -10.85
CA ARG A 132 -9.50 7.80 -11.30
C ARG A 132 -10.91 7.62 -11.81
N LEU A 133 -10.99 7.06 -12.98
CA LEU A 133 -12.22 6.55 -13.56
C LEU A 133 -12.25 5.04 -13.34
N LEU A 134 -13.19 4.58 -12.55
CA LEU A 134 -13.43 3.16 -12.31
C LEU A 134 -14.41 2.66 -13.36
N MET A 135 -14.17 1.46 -13.88
CA MET A 135 -15.03 0.85 -14.87
C MET A 135 -15.38 -0.57 -14.49
N ARG A 136 -16.63 -0.95 -14.71
CA ARG A 136 -17.13 -2.32 -14.55
C ARG A 136 -17.99 -2.68 -15.75
N GLY A 137 -17.78 -3.89 -16.26
CA GLY A 137 -18.56 -4.43 -17.38
C GLY A 137 -18.31 -5.90 -17.57
N ASP A 138 -18.87 -6.44 -18.63
CA ASP A 138 -18.55 -7.78 -19.12
C ASP A 138 -17.15 -7.82 -19.76
N ALA A 139 -16.55 -9.00 -19.81
CA ALA A 139 -15.17 -9.14 -20.32
C ALA A 139 -14.99 -8.61 -21.76
N PRO A 140 -15.93 -8.84 -22.71
CA PRO A 140 -15.82 -8.29 -24.05
C PRO A 140 -15.80 -6.76 -24.10
N SER A 141 -16.64 -6.10 -23.29
CA SER A 141 -16.72 -4.63 -23.24
C SER A 141 -15.46 -4.01 -22.61
N ILE A 142 -14.94 -4.64 -21.58
CA ILE A 142 -13.66 -4.23 -20.97
C ILE A 142 -12.52 -4.39 -21.96
N GLN A 143 -12.44 -5.53 -22.65
CA GLN A 143 -11.40 -5.78 -23.64
C GLN A 143 -11.45 -4.76 -24.77
N ALA A 144 -12.63 -4.51 -25.35
CA ALA A 144 -12.82 -3.52 -26.39
C ALA A 144 -12.39 -2.11 -25.97
N TYR A 145 -12.63 -1.74 -24.70
CA TYR A 145 -12.16 -0.46 -24.15
C TYR A 145 -10.64 -0.45 -23.99
N THR A 146 -10.06 -1.54 -23.53
CA THR A 146 -8.60 -1.68 -23.36
C THR A 146 -7.89 -1.56 -24.70
N ASP A 147 -8.37 -2.27 -25.72
CA ASP A 147 -7.80 -2.23 -27.08
C ASP A 147 -7.91 -0.82 -27.67
N TRP A 148 -9.06 -0.16 -27.51
CA TRP A 148 -9.24 1.23 -27.94
C TRP A 148 -8.27 2.18 -27.21
N PHE A 149 -8.12 2.03 -25.91
CA PHE A 149 -7.23 2.88 -25.11
C PHE A 149 -5.77 2.73 -25.48
N GLU A 150 -5.31 1.50 -25.77
CA GLU A 150 -3.95 1.24 -26.21
C GLU A 150 -3.70 1.84 -27.59
N GLN A 151 -4.65 1.70 -28.51
CA GLN A 151 -4.58 2.31 -29.84
C GLN A 151 -4.54 3.85 -29.79
N GLU A 152 -5.37 4.45 -28.94
CA GLU A 152 -5.40 5.91 -28.74
C GLU A 152 -4.09 6.41 -28.14
N LYS A 153 -3.50 5.66 -27.21
CA LYS A 153 -2.21 5.98 -26.62
C LYS A 153 -1.06 5.92 -27.61
N GLU A 154 -1.08 5.00 -28.58
CA GLU A 154 -0.07 4.90 -29.64
C GLU A 154 -0.18 6.04 -30.66
N THR A 155 -1.39 6.54 -30.89
CA THR A 155 -1.65 7.63 -31.84
C THR A 155 -1.49 9.02 -31.23
N ALA A 156 -1.55 9.14 -29.92
CA ALA A 156 -1.37 10.41 -29.23
C ALA A 156 0.09 10.89 -29.30
N ASP A 157 0.31 12.12 -29.74
CA ASP A 157 1.63 12.74 -29.72
C ASP A 157 2.20 12.77 -28.29
N ALA A 158 3.44 12.31 -28.14
CA ALA A 158 4.12 12.16 -26.84
C ALA A 158 4.18 13.46 -26.00
N GLU A 159 4.01 14.62 -26.64
CA GLU A 159 4.08 15.94 -26.02
C GLU A 159 2.71 16.43 -25.51
N SER A 160 1.63 15.89 -26.06
CA SER A 160 0.23 16.27 -25.75
C SER A 160 -0.54 15.17 -25.03
N ALA A 161 -0.01 13.94 -24.93
CA ALA A 161 -0.69 12.82 -24.33
C ALA A 161 -0.85 13.05 -22.83
N PRO A 162 -2.10 13.16 -22.33
CA PRO A 162 -2.32 13.18 -20.89
C PRO A 162 -1.76 11.87 -20.30
N HIS A 163 -1.10 11.96 -19.15
CA HIS A 163 -0.46 10.82 -18.49
C HIS A 163 -1.52 9.88 -17.89
N TYR A 164 -2.38 9.34 -18.73
CA TYR A 164 -3.35 8.34 -18.33
C TYR A 164 -2.68 6.97 -18.21
N ARG A 165 -3.05 6.26 -17.17
CA ARG A 165 -2.59 4.91 -16.92
C ARG A 165 -3.79 3.99 -16.75
N LEU A 166 -3.92 3.05 -17.63
CA LEU A 166 -4.90 1.99 -17.48
C LEU A 166 -4.38 0.98 -16.46
N LEU A 167 -5.16 0.72 -15.41
CA LEU A 167 -4.88 -0.27 -14.39
C LEU A 167 -5.88 -1.41 -14.57
N THR A 168 -5.42 -2.53 -15.11
CA THR A 168 -6.17 -3.78 -15.17
C THR A 168 -5.69 -4.72 -14.06
N PRO A 169 -6.50 -5.73 -13.68
CA PRO A 169 -6.05 -6.75 -12.73
C PRO A 169 -4.73 -7.41 -13.15
N GLU A 170 -4.56 -7.68 -14.44
CA GLU A 170 -3.38 -8.31 -15.03
C GLU A 170 -2.13 -7.43 -14.83
N ASN A 171 -2.24 -6.14 -15.16
CA ASN A 171 -1.15 -5.18 -14.98
C ASN A 171 -0.80 -4.94 -13.49
N ALA A 172 -1.77 -5.11 -12.60
CA ALA A 172 -1.56 -5.03 -11.16
C ALA A 172 -0.78 -6.25 -10.64
N GLU A 173 -1.08 -7.45 -11.17
CA GLU A 173 -0.35 -8.67 -10.86
C GLU A 173 1.10 -8.61 -11.37
N GLU A 174 1.31 -8.05 -12.55
CA GLU A 174 2.64 -7.90 -13.14
C GLU A 174 3.55 -6.98 -12.29
N GLN A 175 3.03 -5.86 -11.81
CA GLN A 175 3.77 -4.96 -10.92
C GLN A 175 4.09 -5.61 -9.56
N LEU A 176 3.17 -6.41 -9.03
CA LEU A 176 3.39 -7.17 -7.81
C LEU A 176 4.45 -8.25 -8.03
N SER A 177 4.39 -8.94 -9.18
CA SER A 177 5.36 -9.95 -9.58
C SER A 177 6.77 -9.38 -9.71
N GLU A 178 6.95 -8.21 -10.33
CA GLU A 178 8.25 -7.53 -10.38
C GLU A 178 8.79 -7.16 -9.00
N ALA A 179 7.95 -6.65 -8.11
CA ALA A 179 8.36 -6.32 -6.75
C ALA A 179 8.78 -7.56 -5.96
N LEU A 180 8.05 -8.67 -6.12
CA LEU A 180 8.38 -9.96 -5.51
C LEU A 180 9.67 -10.55 -6.09
N GLN A 181 9.89 -10.44 -7.40
CA GLN A 181 11.13 -10.91 -8.03
C GLN A 181 12.35 -10.13 -7.54
N ARG A 182 12.25 -8.81 -7.39
CA ARG A 182 13.34 -8.00 -6.81
C ARG A 182 13.61 -8.39 -5.35
N GLY A 183 12.56 -8.60 -4.56
CA GLY A 183 12.67 -9.10 -3.18
C GLY A 183 13.34 -10.48 -3.11
N ARG A 184 12.94 -11.39 -3.99
CA ARG A 184 13.54 -12.74 -4.10
C ARG A 184 15.03 -12.69 -4.48
N ALA A 185 15.40 -11.84 -5.43
CA ALA A 185 16.80 -11.66 -5.81
C ALA A 185 17.66 -11.15 -4.65
N PHE A 186 17.12 -10.19 -3.86
CA PHE A 186 17.80 -9.69 -2.67
C PHE A 186 17.97 -10.77 -1.59
N LEU A 187 16.94 -11.57 -1.33
CA LEU A 187 17.00 -12.68 -0.37
C LEU A 187 17.99 -13.75 -0.80
N LEU A 188 18.03 -14.11 -2.09
CA LEU A 188 19.00 -15.07 -2.64
C LEU A 188 20.42 -14.55 -2.51
N LEU A 189 20.66 -13.28 -2.82
CA LEU A 189 21.99 -12.66 -2.66
C LEU A 189 22.43 -12.67 -1.20
N SER A 190 21.56 -12.25 -0.29
CA SER A 190 21.86 -12.25 1.15
C SER A 190 22.11 -13.66 1.69
N GLY A 191 21.32 -14.63 1.24
CA GLY A 191 21.47 -16.04 1.61
C GLY A 191 22.80 -16.63 1.13
N THR A 192 23.20 -16.37 -0.11
CA THR A 192 24.49 -16.86 -0.64
C THR A 192 25.68 -16.27 0.10
N ILE A 193 25.64 -14.97 0.41
CA ILE A 193 26.70 -14.34 1.22
C ILE A 193 26.75 -14.96 2.62
N GLY A 194 25.60 -15.22 3.25
CA GLY A 194 25.53 -15.89 4.55
C GLY A 194 26.14 -17.28 4.54
N VAL A 195 25.85 -18.09 3.52
CA VAL A 195 26.42 -19.42 3.35
C VAL A 195 27.93 -19.36 3.14
N LEU A 196 28.44 -18.44 2.33
CA LEU A 196 29.87 -18.24 2.11
C LEU A 196 30.59 -17.85 3.41
N LEU A 197 30.03 -16.93 4.18
CA LEU A 197 30.59 -16.50 5.47
C LEU A 197 30.60 -17.65 6.49
N ALA A 198 29.53 -18.45 6.55
CA ALA A 198 29.44 -19.60 7.42
C ALA A 198 30.49 -20.68 7.02
N GLY A 199 30.64 -20.92 5.72
CA GLY A 199 31.65 -21.83 5.20
C GLY A 199 33.07 -21.38 5.54
N LEU A 200 33.38 -20.10 5.39
CA LEU A 200 34.67 -19.52 5.76
C LEU A 200 34.93 -19.64 7.27
N ALA A 201 33.95 -19.34 8.09
CA ALA A 201 34.06 -19.47 9.55
C ALA A 201 34.32 -20.91 9.96
N MET A 202 33.64 -21.88 9.32
CA MET A 202 33.81 -23.30 9.58
C MET A 202 35.22 -23.79 9.15
N ALA A 203 35.74 -23.33 8.00
CA ALA A 203 37.08 -23.64 7.53
C ALA A 203 38.15 -23.11 8.48
N LEU A 204 38.03 -21.85 8.94
CA LEU A 204 38.97 -21.27 9.90
C LEU A 204 38.93 -21.97 11.26
N ALA A 205 37.74 -22.34 11.74
CA ALA A 205 37.60 -23.11 12.98
C ALA A 205 38.25 -24.50 12.86
N SER A 206 38.05 -25.19 11.73
CA SER A 206 38.64 -26.49 11.44
C SER A 206 40.17 -26.43 11.38
N GLN A 207 40.74 -25.43 10.70
CA GLN A 207 42.18 -25.20 10.65
C GLN A 207 42.78 -24.99 12.06
N ARG A 208 42.11 -24.16 12.86
CA ARG A 208 42.55 -23.88 14.23
C ARG A 208 42.48 -25.12 15.14
N TYR A 209 41.47 -25.93 14.95
CA TYR A 209 41.34 -27.20 15.66
C TYR A 209 42.41 -28.21 15.24
N ALA A 210 42.64 -28.37 13.93
CA ALA A 210 43.66 -29.27 13.39
C ALA A 210 45.08 -28.90 13.86
N SER A 211 45.44 -27.59 13.88
CA SER A 211 46.75 -27.15 14.36
C SER A 211 46.96 -27.48 15.85
N ARG A 212 45.94 -27.33 16.69
CA ARG A 212 46.05 -27.73 18.12
C ARG A 212 46.19 -29.23 18.33
N LEU A 213 45.53 -30.05 17.49
CA LEU A 213 45.67 -31.51 17.54
C LEU A 213 47.05 -31.99 17.07
N THR A 214 47.68 -31.33 16.08
CA THR A 214 49.04 -31.66 15.63
C THR A 214 50.06 -31.50 16.75
N ASP A 215 49.97 -30.48 17.56
CA ASP A 215 50.85 -30.26 18.70
C ASP A 215 50.66 -31.32 19.78
N GLN A 216 49.43 -31.75 20.06
CA GLN A 216 49.14 -32.80 21.03
C GLN A 216 49.62 -34.17 20.53
N VAL A 217 49.41 -34.48 19.24
CA VAL A 217 49.87 -35.73 18.61
C VAL A 217 51.40 -35.77 18.55
N ALA A 218 52.08 -34.64 18.30
CA ALA A 218 53.55 -34.58 18.34
C ALA A 218 54.10 -34.88 19.73
N LEU A 219 53.49 -34.33 20.78
CA LEU A 219 53.84 -34.65 22.18
C LEU A 219 53.59 -36.09 22.51
N MET A 220 52.45 -36.67 22.11
CA MET A 220 52.21 -38.13 22.33
C MET A 220 53.15 -39.00 21.59
N LYS A 221 53.53 -38.69 20.35
CA LYS A 221 54.54 -39.42 19.59
C LYS A 221 55.92 -39.34 20.24
N ALA A 222 56.35 -38.20 20.73
CA ALA A 222 57.58 -38.00 21.44
C ALA A 222 57.65 -38.83 22.72
N CYS A 223 56.57 -38.92 23.50
CA CYS A 223 56.48 -39.75 24.68
C CYS A 223 56.50 -41.23 24.33
N LEU A 224 55.81 -41.68 23.26
CA LEU A 224 55.82 -43.09 22.84
C LEU A 224 57.17 -43.57 22.32
N LEU A 225 57.92 -42.75 21.57
CA LEU A 225 59.26 -43.06 21.12
C LEU A 225 60.22 -43.19 22.30
N TYR A 226 60.12 -42.37 23.30
CA TYR A 226 60.95 -42.43 24.49
C TYR A 226 60.69 -43.73 25.32
N THR A 227 59.44 -44.17 25.39
CA THR A 227 59.11 -45.45 26.09
C THR A 227 59.48 -46.70 25.30
N SER A 228 59.52 -46.61 23.95
CA SER A 228 59.96 -47.71 23.09
C SER A 228 61.51 -47.92 23.16
N ASP A 229 62.27 -46.80 23.14
CA ASP A 229 63.75 -46.88 23.28
C ASP A 229 64.16 -47.41 24.66
N ALA A 230 63.39 -47.08 25.70
CA ALA A 230 63.69 -47.62 27.05
C ALA A 230 63.32 -49.11 27.23
N ALA A 231 62.50 -49.65 26.34
CA ALA A 231 62.13 -51.08 26.36
C ALA A 231 63.07 -51.97 25.54
N ASP A 232 63.89 -51.38 24.66
CA ASP A 232 64.89 -52.12 23.86
C ASP A 232 66.31 -52.18 24.53
N GLU A 233 66.51 -51.56 25.72
CA GLU A 233 67.76 -51.58 26.47
C GLU A 233 67.81 -52.62 27.62
N ASP A 234 66.81 -53.50 27.79
CA ASP A 234 66.80 -54.64 28.68
C ASP A 234 66.89 -55.97 27.83
#